data_6373cdaa42b72d041c2ba7cca08d51a9
#
_entry.id   6373cdaa42b72d041c2ba7cca08d51a9
#
_cell.length_a   1.000
_cell.length_b   1.000
_cell.length_c   1.000
_cell.angle_alpha   90.00
_cell.angle_beta   90.00
_cell.angle_gamma   90.00
#
_symmetry.space_group_name_H-M   'P 1'
#
loop_
_entity.id
_entity.type
_entity.pdbx_description
1 polymer ?
#
loop_
_entity_poly.entity_id
_entity_poly.type
_entity_poly.pdbx_seq_one_letter_code
_entity_poly.pdbx_strand_id
1 'polypeptide(L)'
;VITNLLLLLGLIILIIPAFNLLVVLLSYIIYWYEYSNAHPDSVIDRFNWKNLKLIIALIIPEVFFNSITIMLIPFGFYRSKPAIQRGETPILLLHGLFVNQSCWFWFKRQLRQQGCKNIVTINLTGWHNEETLTELLAKRVDELRHQLGVNKVHLIGHSMGGMIARNYIQLREGEDKVDQLICLGSPHHGSKLATFAIAPLGKLLIPNSDFLQRLNNAPIPDKVQLTNIYTNKDNMVLPNSSNHLPWGTSVELNRIGHTALIYRKESIAATISALKK
;
A
#
# COMPACT_ATOMS: atom_id res chain seq x y z
N VAL A 1 -21.47 22.85 -24.98
CA VAL A 1 -21.36 21.70 -24.06
C VAL A 1 -20.02 21.00 -24.23
N ILE A 2 -19.62 20.55 -25.43
CA ILE A 2 -18.35 19.84 -25.69
C ILE A 2 -17.15 20.69 -25.29
N THR A 3 -17.13 21.99 -25.62
CA THR A 3 -16.05 22.92 -25.26
C THR A 3 -15.87 23.03 -23.75
N ASN A 4 -16.96 23.13 -22.99
CA ASN A 4 -16.91 23.19 -21.52
C ASN A 4 -16.44 21.88 -20.90
N LEU A 5 -16.79 20.72 -21.47
CA LEU A 5 -16.34 19.42 -21.05
C LEU A 5 -14.82 19.27 -21.30
N LEU A 6 -14.33 19.70 -22.44
CA LEU A 6 -12.89 19.66 -22.76
C LEU A 6 -12.09 20.60 -21.86
N LEU A 7 -12.61 21.78 -21.56
CA LEU A 7 -12.00 22.70 -20.59
C LEU A 7 -11.95 22.10 -19.19
N LEU A 8 -13.03 21.48 -18.73
CA LEU A 8 -13.08 20.80 -17.43
C LEU A 8 -12.08 19.65 -17.35
N LEU A 9 -11.99 18.81 -18.38
CA LEU A 9 -11.03 17.73 -18.46
C LEU A 9 -9.60 18.25 -18.46
N GLY A 10 -9.31 19.31 -19.24
CA GLY A 10 -8.01 19.97 -19.25
C GLY A 10 -7.62 20.52 -17.87
N LEU A 11 -8.58 21.11 -17.16
CA LEU A 11 -8.40 21.65 -15.81
C LEU A 11 -8.08 20.52 -14.80
N ILE A 12 -8.78 19.40 -14.86
CA ILE A 12 -8.53 18.22 -14.02
C ILE A 12 -7.12 17.67 -14.27
N ILE A 13 -6.70 17.55 -15.54
CA ILE A 13 -5.38 17.06 -15.95
C ILE A 13 -4.26 17.97 -15.42
N LEU A 14 -4.50 19.26 -15.22
CA LEU A 14 -3.52 20.20 -14.67
C LEU A 14 -3.56 20.28 -13.14
N ILE A 15 -4.74 20.35 -12.54
CA ILE A 15 -4.89 20.55 -11.10
C ILE A 15 -4.42 19.32 -10.30
N ILE A 16 -4.76 18.11 -10.75
CA ILE A 16 -4.39 16.89 -10.02
C ILE A 16 -2.86 16.74 -9.90
N PRO A 17 -2.07 16.80 -10.98
CA PRO A 17 -0.61 16.74 -10.87
C PRO A 17 -0.01 17.90 -10.09
N ALA A 18 -0.54 19.13 -10.22
CA ALA A 18 -0.06 20.27 -9.47
C ALA A 18 -0.27 20.10 -7.95
N PHE A 19 -1.46 19.66 -7.55
CA PHE A 19 -1.76 19.35 -6.16
C PHE A 19 -0.88 18.20 -5.64
N ASN A 20 -0.74 17.12 -6.43
CA ASN A 20 0.13 16.00 -6.07
C ASN A 20 1.59 16.41 -5.96
N LEU A 21 2.07 17.29 -6.82
CA LEU A 21 3.44 17.84 -6.71
C LEU A 21 3.63 18.53 -5.36
N LEU A 22 2.67 19.36 -4.94
CA LEU A 22 2.73 20.00 -3.63
C LEU A 22 2.78 18.97 -2.48
N VAL A 23 1.88 17.99 -2.50
CA VAL A 23 1.82 16.95 -1.45
C VAL A 23 3.12 16.14 -1.42
N VAL A 24 3.63 15.73 -2.57
CA VAL A 24 4.87 14.95 -2.68
C VAL A 24 6.09 15.77 -2.23
N LEU A 25 6.17 17.04 -2.61
CA LEU A 25 7.24 17.94 -2.15
C LEU A 25 7.20 18.09 -0.62
N LEU A 26 6.04 18.39 -0.04
CA LEU A 26 5.89 18.52 1.40
C LEU A 26 6.26 17.23 2.15
N SER A 27 5.80 16.08 1.65
CA SER A 27 6.11 14.78 2.26
C SER A 27 7.62 14.47 2.20
N TYR A 28 8.31 14.78 1.09
CA TYR A 28 9.76 14.63 1.01
C TYR A 28 10.54 15.66 1.82
N ILE A 29 10.04 16.88 1.99
CA ILE A 29 10.65 17.85 2.92
C ILE A 29 10.64 17.29 4.34
N ILE A 30 9.49 16.76 4.79
CA ILE A 30 9.38 16.13 6.11
C ILE A 30 10.25 14.86 6.20
N TYR A 31 10.28 14.04 5.14
CA TYR A 31 11.19 12.89 5.04
C TYR A 31 12.64 13.28 5.27
N TRP A 32 13.15 14.31 4.56
CA TRP A 32 14.54 14.74 4.72
C TRP A 32 14.82 15.39 6.07
N TYR A 33 13.85 16.09 6.63
CA TYR A 33 13.96 16.58 8.01
C TYR A 33 14.17 15.43 8.99
N GLU A 34 13.30 14.40 8.94
CA GLU A 34 13.38 13.21 9.79
C GLU A 34 14.67 12.42 9.56
N TYR A 35 15.03 12.22 8.29
CA TYR A 35 16.26 11.52 7.92
C TYR A 35 17.50 12.23 8.45
N SER A 36 17.55 13.54 8.35
CA SER A 36 18.68 14.36 8.82
C SER A 36 18.83 14.36 10.34
N ASN A 37 17.71 14.33 11.06
CA ASN A 37 17.73 14.22 12.52
C ASN A 37 18.24 12.85 12.97
N ALA A 38 17.89 11.80 12.24
CA ALA A 38 18.38 10.45 12.53
C ALA A 38 19.84 10.23 12.10
N HIS A 39 20.37 11.02 11.16
CA HIS A 39 21.72 10.87 10.59
C HIS A 39 22.42 12.24 10.53
N PRO A 40 22.84 12.82 11.68
CA PRO A 40 23.43 14.17 11.73
C PRO A 40 24.66 14.34 10.83
N ASP A 41 25.48 13.29 10.69
CA ASP A 41 26.71 13.32 9.88
C ASP A 41 26.44 13.44 8.37
N SER A 42 25.23 13.05 7.91
CA SER A 42 24.85 13.13 6.50
C SER A 42 24.50 14.56 6.02
N VAL A 43 24.50 15.53 6.96
CA VAL A 43 24.10 16.93 6.72
C VAL A 43 25.10 17.69 5.84
N ILE A 44 26.38 17.31 5.86
CA ILE A 44 27.49 18.08 5.27
C ILE A 44 27.42 18.06 3.72
N ASP A 45 26.86 17.03 3.09
CA ASP A 45 26.83 16.84 1.62
C ASP A 45 25.44 16.98 0.97
N ARG A 46 24.52 17.72 1.55
CA ARG A 46 23.11 17.78 1.13
C ARG A 46 22.89 18.26 -0.32
N PHE A 47 23.68 19.20 -0.80
CA PHE A 47 23.46 19.91 -2.07
C PHE A 47 24.47 19.52 -3.15
N ASN A 48 24.75 18.22 -3.30
CA ASN A 48 25.53 17.75 -4.41
C ASN A 48 24.66 17.25 -5.58
N TRP A 49 25.22 17.19 -6.78
CA TRP A 49 24.53 16.72 -7.99
C TRP A 49 23.95 15.30 -7.87
N LYS A 50 24.56 14.44 -7.08
CA LYS A 50 24.09 13.07 -6.84
C LYS A 50 22.76 13.07 -6.08
N ASN A 51 22.66 13.91 -5.05
CA ASN A 51 21.45 14.07 -4.26
C ASN A 51 20.34 14.76 -5.06
N LEU A 52 20.68 15.78 -5.87
CA LEU A 52 19.68 16.42 -6.74
C LEU A 52 19.10 15.42 -7.78
N LYS A 53 19.94 14.59 -8.42
CA LYS A 53 19.46 13.54 -9.30
C LYS A 53 18.58 12.53 -8.59
N LEU A 54 18.91 12.17 -7.34
CA LEU A 54 18.08 11.27 -6.53
C LEU A 54 16.72 11.91 -6.20
N ILE A 55 16.71 13.19 -5.83
CA ILE A 55 15.48 13.95 -5.56
C ILE A 55 14.56 13.92 -6.78
N ILE A 56 15.07 14.27 -7.95
CA ILE A 56 14.31 14.26 -9.20
C ILE A 56 13.79 12.84 -9.51
N ALA A 57 14.65 11.82 -9.35
CA ALA A 57 14.29 10.43 -9.60
C ALA A 57 13.23 9.87 -8.63
N LEU A 58 13.04 10.48 -7.48
CA LEU A 58 11.99 10.14 -6.51
C LEU A 58 10.71 10.93 -6.76
N ILE A 59 10.81 12.25 -6.89
CA ILE A 59 9.65 13.14 -6.97
C ILE A 59 8.86 12.92 -8.26
N ILE A 60 9.52 12.88 -9.42
CA ILE A 60 8.83 12.77 -10.71
C ILE A 60 7.99 11.49 -10.82
N PRO A 61 8.53 10.29 -10.56
CA PRO A 61 7.72 9.07 -10.59
C PRO A 61 6.60 9.07 -9.54
N GLU A 62 6.87 9.58 -8.33
CA GLU A 62 5.86 9.61 -7.27
C GLU A 62 4.68 10.51 -7.62
N VAL A 63 4.92 11.73 -8.14
CA VAL A 63 3.89 12.64 -8.64
C VAL A 63 3.11 11.98 -9.79
N PHE A 64 3.81 11.36 -10.73
CA PHE A 64 3.21 10.68 -11.88
C PHE A 64 2.28 9.54 -11.45
N PHE A 65 2.78 8.61 -10.65
CA PHE A 65 2.00 7.45 -10.22
C PHE A 65 0.86 7.83 -9.27
N ASN A 66 1.07 8.81 -8.39
CA ASN A 66 0.03 9.31 -7.51
C ASN A 66 -1.09 9.99 -8.33
N SER A 67 -0.74 10.79 -9.33
CA SER A 67 -1.72 11.43 -10.22
C SER A 67 -2.54 10.40 -11.01
N ILE A 68 -1.88 9.39 -11.59
CA ILE A 68 -2.59 8.28 -12.26
C ILE A 68 -3.52 7.56 -11.27
N THR A 69 -3.05 7.26 -10.07
CA THR A 69 -3.85 6.57 -9.06
C THR A 69 -5.13 7.35 -8.73
N ILE A 70 -5.03 8.68 -8.56
CA ILE A 70 -6.20 9.53 -8.30
C ILE A 70 -7.12 9.61 -9.52
N MET A 71 -6.58 9.77 -10.72
CA MET A 71 -7.37 9.81 -11.97
C MET A 71 -8.12 8.49 -12.22
N LEU A 72 -7.64 7.39 -11.69
CA LEU A 72 -8.29 6.08 -11.83
C LEU A 72 -9.42 5.84 -10.81
N ILE A 73 -9.55 6.66 -9.76
CA ILE A 73 -10.58 6.48 -8.71
C ILE A 73 -12.01 6.29 -9.28
N PRO A 74 -12.48 7.06 -10.27
CA PRO A 74 -13.83 6.85 -10.82
C PRO A 74 -14.07 5.44 -11.36
N PHE A 75 -13.04 4.80 -11.90
CA PHE A 75 -13.14 3.44 -12.45
C PHE A 75 -13.19 2.35 -11.37
N GLY A 76 -12.77 2.65 -10.14
CA GLY A 76 -12.81 1.73 -9.02
C GLY A 76 -14.22 1.49 -8.46
N PHE A 77 -15.21 2.28 -8.85
CA PHE A 77 -16.62 2.05 -8.51
C PHE A 77 -17.28 1.05 -9.45
N TYR A 78 -16.69 0.78 -10.61
CA TYR A 78 -17.18 -0.23 -11.52
C TYR A 78 -16.85 -1.64 -11.02
N ARG A 79 -17.90 -2.43 -10.77
CA ARG A 79 -17.77 -3.82 -10.31
C ARG A 79 -17.72 -4.77 -11.51
N SER A 80 -16.53 -5.17 -11.93
CA SER A 80 -16.39 -6.32 -12.81
C SER A 80 -16.40 -7.62 -11.98
N LYS A 81 -17.21 -8.61 -12.40
CA LYS A 81 -17.10 -9.94 -11.80
C LYS A 81 -15.75 -10.53 -12.22
N PRO A 82 -14.86 -10.88 -11.29
CA PRO A 82 -13.60 -11.52 -11.65
C PRO A 82 -13.90 -12.90 -12.25
N ALA A 83 -13.21 -13.26 -13.33
CA ALA A 83 -13.17 -14.63 -13.78
C ALA A 83 -12.35 -15.43 -12.74
N ILE A 84 -13.00 -16.30 -12.00
CA ILE A 84 -12.39 -17.14 -10.96
C ILE A 84 -12.40 -18.61 -11.38
N GLN A 85 -11.31 -19.31 -11.10
CA GLN A 85 -11.13 -20.74 -11.40
C GLN A 85 -11.09 -21.51 -10.09
N ARG A 86 -11.93 -22.54 -9.96
CA ARG A 86 -11.97 -23.40 -8.76
C ARG A 86 -10.64 -24.14 -8.56
N GLY A 87 -10.32 -24.39 -7.31
CA GLY A 87 -9.13 -25.15 -6.92
C GLY A 87 -7.80 -24.38 -6.88
N GLU A 88 -7.81 -23.12 -7.31
CA GLU A 88 -6.60 -22.28 -7.23
C GLU A 88 -6.72 -21.23 -6.14
N THR A 89 -5.68 -21.10 -5.31
CA THR A 89 -5.60 -20.13 -4.19
C THR A 89 -5.73 -18.71 -4.71
N PRO A 90 -6.72 -17.93 -4.25
CA PRO A 90 -6.91 -16.57 -4.70
C PRO A 90 -5.95 -15.61 -4.03
N ILE A 91 -5.61 -14.54 -4.77
CA ILE A 91 -4.86 -13.39 -4.29
C ILE A 91 -5.84 -12.24 -4.08
N LEU A 92 -6.01 -11.78 -2.85
CA LEU A 92 -6.84 -10.64 -2.51
C LEU A 92 -5.97 -9.41 -2.27
N LEU A 93 -6.22 -8.34 -3.04
CA LEU A 93 -5.46 -7.10 -3.02
C LEU A 93 -6.20 -6.03 -2.19
N LEU A 94 -5.51 -5.46 -1.20
CA LEU A 94 -6.01 -4.44 -0.29
C LEU A 94 -5.25 -3.12 -0.53
N HIS A 95 -5.97 -2.09 -0.98
CA HIS A 95 -5.38 -0.79 -1.28
C HIS A 95 -5.10 0.06 -0.03
N GLY A 96 -4.33 1.12 -0.21
CA GLY A 96 -3.99 2.10 0.82
C GLY A 96 -5.08 3.14 1.10
N LEU A 97 -4.74 4.12 1.93
CA LEU A 97 -5.63 5.22 2.29
C LEU A 97 -5.87 6.16 1.09
N PHE A 98 -7.05 6.78 1.02
CA PHE A 98 -7.47 7.79 0.01
C PHE A 98 -7.52 7.33 -1.46
N VAL A 99 -7.35 6.04 -1.72
CA VAL A 99 -7.48 5.43 -3.05
C VAL A 99 -8.54 4.33 -3.03
N ASN A 100 -8.73 3.62 -4.12
CA ASN A 100 -9.63 2.48 -4.19
C ASN A 100 -9.02 1.34 -5.04
N GLN A 101 -9.79 0.28 -5.27
CA GLN A 101 -9.32 -0.91 -5.99
C GLN A 101 -8.76 -0.64 -7.39
N SER A 102 -9.04 0.51 -8.01
CA SER A 102 -8.52 0.85 -9.34
C SER A 102 -7.00 1.04 -9.37
N CYS A 103 -6.38 1.41 -8.23
CA CYS A 103 -4.92 1.53 -8.14
C CYS A 103 -4.17 0.25 -8.53
N TRP A 104 -4.83 -0.89 -8.42
CA TRP A 104 -4.27 -2.20 -8.70
C TRP A 104 -4.28 -2.61 -10.19
N PHE A 105 -4.78 -1.76 -11.11
CA PHE A 105 -4.96 -2.16 -12.50
C PHE A 105 -3.68 -2.66 -13.17
N TRP A 106 -2.57 -1.95 -12.96
CA TRP A 106 -1.25 -2.33 -13.50
C TRP A 106 -0.68 -3.55 -12.79
N PHE A 107 -0.70 -3.54 -11.46
CA PHE A 107 -0.21 -4.63 -10.63
C PHE A 107 -0.91 -5.96 -10.97
N LYS A 108 -2.24 -5.95 -11.08
CA LYS A 108 -3.03 -7.10 -11.52
C LYS A 108 -2.62 -7.61 -12.90
N ARG A 109 -2.37 -6.68 -13.85
CA ARG A 109 -1.92 -7.05 -15.19
C ARG A 109 -0.59 -7.78 -15.12
N GLN A 110 0.37 -7.29 -14.34
CA GLN A 110 1.68 -7.91 -14.16
C GLN A 110 1.59 -9.28 -13.50
N LEU A 111 0.79 -9.43 -12.45
CA LEU A 111 0.57 -10.73 -11.80
C LEU A 111 -0.05 -11.75 -12.77
N ARG A 112 -1.03 -11.33 -13.59
CA ARG A 112 -1.64 -12.20 -14.61
C ARG A 112 -0.62 -12.66 -15.66
N GLN A 113 0.27 -11.80 -16.10
CA GLN A 113 1.35 -12.15 -17.03
C GLN A 113 2.32 -13.21 -16.47
N GLN A 114 2.38 -13.31 -15.13
CA GLN A 114 3.18 -14.32 -14.43
C GLN A 114 2.39 -15.58 -14.05
N GLY A 115 1.17 -15.73 -14.58
CA GLY A 115 0.35 -16.92 -14.40
C GLY A 115 -0.62 -16.89 -13.21
N CYS A 116 -0.65 -15.81 -12.41
CA CYS A 116 -1.63 -15.71 -11.33
C CYS A 116 -3.05 -15.51 -11.91
N LYS A 117 -3.99 -16.39 -11.57
CA LYS A 117 -5.32 -16.41 -12.19
C LYS A 117 -6.38 -15.72 -11.33
N ASN A 118 -6.52 -16.13 -10.08
CA ASN A 118 -7.58 -15.67 -9.18
C ASN A 118 -7.17 -14.39 -8.43
N ILE A 119 -7.10 -13.25 -9.14
CA ILE A 119 -6.74 -11.97 -8.54
C ILE A 119 -7.99 -11.13 -8.30
N VAL A 120 -8.31 -10.91 -7.05
CA VAL A 120 -9.48 -10.18 -6.58
C VAL A 120 -9.05 -8.92 -5.84
N THR A 121 -9.86 -7.90 -5.86
CA THR A 121 -9.64 -6.64 -5.14
C THR A 121 -10.81 -6.34 -4.21
N ILE A 122 -10.56 -5.62 -3.13
CA ILE A 122 -11.57 -5.15 -2.20
C ILE A 122 -11.44 -3.63 -2.05
N ASN A 123 -12.57 -2.93 -1.96
CA ASN A 123 -12.59 -1.51 -1.62
C ASN A 123 -12.68 -1.32 -0.10
N LEU A 124 -11.73 -0.58 0.44
CA LEU A 124 -11.61 -0.25 1.87
C LEU A 124 -11.76 1.27 2.00
N THR A 125 -12.90 1.75 2.46
CA THR A 125 -13.08 3.20 2.63
C THR A 125 -12.42 3.72 3.90
N GLY A 126 -11.66 4.81 3.80
CA GLY A 126 -10.99 5.46 4.93
C GLY A 126 -11.93 6.07 5.98
N TRP A 127 -13.24 6.11 5.71
CA TRP A 127 -14.26 6.64 6.62
C TRP A 127 -14.84 5.59 7.58
N HIS A 128 -14.53 4.32 7.37
CA HIS A 128 -14.88 3.25 8.32
C HIS A 128 -13.75 3.09 9.34
N ASN A 129 -14.09 2.48 10.47
CA ASN A 129 -13.08 2.06 11.45
C ASN A 129 -12.40 0.75 11.02
N GLU A 130 -11.33 0.39 11.72
CA GLU A 130 -10.55 -0.81 11.47
C GLU A 130 -11.38 -2.10 11.60
N GLU A 131 -12.29 -2.14 12.56
CA GLU A 131 -13.14 -3.30 12.84
C GLU A 131 -14.07 -3.61 11.66
N THR A 132 -14.81 -2.60 11.19
CA THR A 132 -15.70 -2.74 10.03
C THR A 132 -14.95 -3.20 8.78
N LEU A 133 -13.73 -2.66 8.54
CA LEU A 133 -12.92 -3.07 7.39
C LEU A 133 -12.36 -4.48 7.55
N THR A 134 -12.00 -4.86 8.77
CA THR A 134 -11.52 -6.22 9.05
C THR A 134 -12.64 -7.25 8.91
N GLU A 135 -13.86 -6.93 9.35
CA GLU A 135 -15.06 -7.77 9.12
C GLU A 135 -15.38 -7.90 7.63
N LEU A 136 -15.29 -6.80 6.86
CA LEU A 136 -15.46 -6.82 5.42
C LEU A 136 -14.42 -7.72 4.74
N LEU A 137 -13.17 -7.66 5.18
CA LEU A 137 -12.09 -8.52 4.71
C LEU A 137 -12.37 -9.99 5.08
N ALA A 138 -12.72 -10.28 6.32
CA ALA A 138 -13.05 -11.63 6.80
C ALA A 138 -14.16 -12.27 5.97
N LYS A 139 -15.26 -11.55 5.78
CA LYS A 139 -16.37 -11.98 4.92
C LYS A 139 -15.90 -12.28 3.49
N ARG A 140 -15.07 -11.39 2.92
CA ARG A 140 -14.58 -11.58 1.55
C ARG A 140 -13.65 -12.77 1.42
N VAL A 141 -12.80 -13.03 2.42
CA VAL A 141 -11.95 -14.22 2.48
C VAL A 141 -12.81 -15.49 2.51
N ASP A 142 -13.82 -15.55 3.39
CA ASP A 142 -14.69 -16.72 3.50
C ASP A 142 -15.52 -16.95 2.24
N GLU A 143 -16.05 -15.90 1.61
CA GLU A 143 -16.72 -15.99 0.31
C GLU A 143 -15.81 -16.61 -0.77
N LEU A 144 -14.57 -16.15 -0.88
CA LEU A 144 -13.62 -16.65 -1.88
C LEU A 144 -13.23 -18.09 -1.63
N ARG A 145 -12.96 -18.44 -0.38
CA ARG A 145 -12.64 -19.82 0.01
C ARG A 145 -13.75 -20.78 -0.37
N HIS A 146 -14.99 -20.42 -0.03
CA HIS A 146 -16.17 -21.23 -0.36
C HIS A 146 -16.41 -21.31 -1.88
N GLN A 147 -16.39 -20.18 -2.59
CA GLN A 147 -16.63 -20.16 -4.05
C GLN A 147 -15.60 -20.96 -4.84
N LEU A 148 -14.35 -20.95 -4.40
CA LEU A 148 -13.23 -21.59 -5.10
C LEU A 148 -12.96 -23.03 -4.59
N GLY A 149 -13.51 -23.41 -3.44
CA GLY A 149 -13.25 -24.70 -2.82
C GLY A 149 -11.80 -24.82 -2.31
N VAL A 150 -11.26 -23.73 -1.73
CA VAL A 150 -9.89 -23.68 -1.19
C VAL A 150 -9.89 -23.39 0.30
N ASN A 151 -8.85 -23.81 1.01
CA ASN A 151 -8.75 -23.60 2.46
C ASN A 151 -8.16 -22.26 2.83
N LYS A 152 -7.26 -21.70 2.01
CA LYS A 152 -6.52 -20.49 2.30
C LYS A 152 -6.52 -19.51 1.13
N VAL A 153 -6.19 -18.25 1.42
CA VAL A 153 -6.01 -17.16 0.44
C VAL A 153 -4.63 -16.51 0.62
N HIS A 154 -4.13 -15.84 -0.41
CA HIS A 154 -3.01 -14.92 -0.27
C HIS A 154 -3.54 -13.49 -0.15
N LEU A 155 -2.97 -12.71 0.77
CA LEU A 155 -3.28 -11.30 0.94
C LEU A 155 -2.09 -10.44 0.50
N ILE A 156 -2.35 -9.41 -0.29
CA ILE A 156 -1.36 -8.39 -0.64
C ILE A 156 -1.94 -7.03 -0.25
N GLY A 157 -1.32 -6.37 0.70
CA GLY A 157 -1.76 -5.08 1.21
C GLY A 157 -0.76 -3.96 0.95
N HIS A 158 -1.22 -2.86 0.33
CA HIS A 158 -0.42 -1.65 0.21
C HIS A 158 -0.74 -0.69 1.35
N SER A 159 0.29 -0.16 2.01
CA SER A 159 0.13 0.85 3.04
C SER A 159 -0.85 0.39 4.14
N MET A 160 -1.91 1.14 4.39
CA MET A 160 -3.00 0.81 5.32
C MET A 160 -3.63 -0.56 5.04
N GLY A 161 -3.70 -1.00 3.77
CA GLY A 161 -4.23 -2.31 3.41
C GLY A 161 -3.47 -3.47 4.06
N GLY A 162 -2.15 -3.35 4.24
CA GLY A 162 -1.35 -4.33 4.98
C GLY A 162 -1.64 -4.32 6.48
N MET A 163 -1.98 -3.17 7.05
CA MET A 163 -2.36 -3.05 8.45
C MET A 163 -3.71 -3.74 8.75
N ILE A 164 -4.70 -3.56 7.86
CA ILE A 164 -6.00 -4.26 7.96
C ILE A 164 -5.82 -5.77 7.78
N ALA A 165 -4.95 -6.21 6.85
CA ALA A 165 -4.64 -7.62 6.68
C ALA A 165 -3.98 -8.22 7.94
N ARG A 166 -3.04 -7.50 8.57
CA ARG A 166 -2.44 -7.92 9.85
C ARG A 166 -3.47 -7.99 10.97
N ASN A 167 -4.36 -6.98 11.06
CA ASN A 167 -5.42 -6.97 12.07
C ASN A 167 -6.33 -8.21 11.94
N TYR A 168 -6.70 -8.56 10.70
CA TYR A 168 -7.47 -9.78 10.42
C TYR A 168 -6.73 -11.04 10.87
N ILE A 169 -5.46 -11.18 10.49
CA ILE A 169 -4.67 -12.38 10.79
C ILE A 169 -4.41 -12.52 12.29
N GLN A 170 -3.94 -11.46 12.95
CA GLN A 170 -3.44 -11.52 14.33
C GLN A 170 -4.54 -11.37 15.39
N LEU A 171 -5.64 -10.66 15.10
CA LEU A 171 -6.66 -10.29 16.08
C LEU A 171 -8.08 -10.77 15.73
N ARG A 172 -8.28 -11.42 14.57
CA ARG A 172 -9.60 -11.86 14.09
C ARG A 172 -9.60 -13.27 13.50
N GLU A 173 -8.75 -14.14 14.02
CA GLU A 173 -8.71 -15.57 13.65
C GLU A 173 -8.47 -15.83 12.15
N GLY A 174 -7.81 -14.89 11.47
CA GLY A 174 -7.50 -15.01 10.04
C GLY A 174 -6.35 -15.95 9.75
N GLU A 175 -5.56 -16.34 10.74
CA GLU A 175 -4.33 -17.11 10.58
C GLU A 175 -4.55 -18.47 9.88
N ASP A 176 -5.62 -19.18 10.22
CA ASP A 176 -5.94 -20.47 9.61
C ASP A 176 -6.47 -20.34 8.17
N LYS A 177 -6.84 -19.13 7.75
CA LYS A 177 -7.47 -18.85 6.46
C LYS A 177 -6.56 -18.14 5.47
N VAL A 178 -5.39 -17.69 5.92
CA VAL A 178 -4.38 -17.01 5.10
C VAL A 178 -3.13 -17.86 5.00
N ASP A 179 -2.59 -17.97 3.81
CA ASP A 179 -1.36 -18.68 3.55
C ASP A 179 -0.17 -17.72 3.54
N GLN A 180 -0.30 -16.64 2.78
CA GLN A 180 0.74 -15.62 2.67
C GLN A 180 0.15 -14.22 2.87
N LEU A 181 0.89 -13.38 3.59
CA LEU A 181 0.68 -11.94 3.66
C LEU A 181 1.88 -11.22 3.06
N ILE A 182 1.65 -10.41 2.03
CA ILE A 182 2.66 -9.53 1.45
C ILE A 182 2.26 -8.09 1.71
N CYS A 183 3.08 -7.38 2.48
CA CYS A 183 2.92 -5.96 2.76
C CYS A 183 3.80 -5.13 1.83
N LEU A 184 3.23 -4.09 1.23
CA LEU A 184 3.93 -3.13 0.39
C LEU A 184 3.89 -1.76 1.06
N GLY A 185 5.00 -1.30 1.65
CA GLY A 185 5.11 -0.01 2.32
C GLY A 185 4.09 0.20 3.44
N SER A 186 3.84 -0.82 4.26
CA SER A 186 2.88 -0.72 5.36
C SER A 186 3.49 -0.08 6.60
N PRO A 187 2.80 0.89 7.24
CA PRO A 187 3.30 1.62 8.40
C PRO A 187 3.10 0.79 9.69
N HIS A 188 3.92 -0.24 9.89
CA HIS A 188 3.76 -1.19 10.99
C HIS A 188 3.89 -0.55 12.38
N HIS A 189 4.65 0.55 12.49
CA HIS A 189 4.76 1.38 13.68
C HIS A 189 4.14 2.77 13.51
N GLY A 190 3.31 2.93 12.48
CA GLY A 190 2.64 4.19 12.16
C GLY A 190 3.45 5.14 11.28
N SER A 191 2.95 6.35 11.13
CA SER A 191 3.65 7.43 10.44
C SER A 191 3.40 8.76 11.13
N LYS A 192 4.43 9.58 11.28
CA LYS A 192 4.28 10.96 11.77
C LYS A 192 3.36 11.80 10.88
N LEU A 193 3.26 11.49 9.59
CA LEU A 193 2.33 12.15 8.68
C LEU A 193 0.86 11.81 8.98
N ALA A 194 0.58 10.73 9.70
CA ALA A 194 -0.78 10.37 10.11
C ALA A 194 -1.43 11.39 11.04
N THR A 195 -0.65 12.25 11.70
CA THR A 195 -1.16 13.37 12.51
C THR A 195 -1.94 14.39 11.68
N PHE A 196 -1.68 14.47 10.38
CA PHE A 196 -2.42 15.33 9.44
C PHE A 196 -3.60 14.63 8.77
N ALA A 197 -3.87 13.37 9.13
CA ALA A 197 -4.95 12.61 8.52
C ALA A 197 -6.33 13.13 8.96
N ILE A 198 -7.18 13.41 7.98
CA ILE A 198 -8.58 13.83 8.19
C ILE A 198 -9.45 12.59 8.41
N ALA A 199 -9.21 11.52 7.65
CA ALA A 199 -10.00 10.30 7.73
C ALA A 199 -9.75 9.55 9.06
N PRO A 200 -10.79 9.01 9.71
CA PRO A 200 -10.65 8.28 10.98
C PRO A 200 -9.63 7.15 10.90
N LEU A 201 -9.64 6.37 9.82
CA LEU A 201 -8.71 5.27 9.60
C LEU A 201 -7.25 5.73 9.52
N GLY A 202 -6.99 6.93 8.99
CA GLY A 202 -5.65 7.50 8.97
C GLY A 202 -5.12 7.84 10.35
N LYS A 203 -6.00 8.24 11.28
CA LYS A 203 -5.62 8.56 12.67
C LYS A 203 -5.14 7.33 13.45
N LEU A 204 -5.58 6.12 13.06
CA LEU A 204 -5.11 4.87 13.65
C LEU A 204 -3.62 4.62 13.38
N LEU A 205 -3.08 5.25 12.33
CA LEU A 205 -1.67 5.14 11.94
C LEU A 205 -0.76 6.18 12.62
N ILE A 206 -1.28 6.96 13.56
CA ILE A 206 -0.46 7.82 14.41
C ILE A 206 0.43 6.92 15.27
N PRO A 207 1.76 7.17 15.34
CA PRO A 207 2.67 6.36 16.15
C PRO A 207 2.17 6.21 17.58
N ASN A 208 2.27 5.00 18.12
CA ASN A 208 1.80 4.63 19.45
C ASN A 208 0.28 4.73 19.67
N SER A 209 -0.54 4.80 18.62
CA SER A 209 -1.98 4.66 18.75
C SER A 209 -2.37 3.31 19.40
N ASP A 210 -3.53 3.26 20.06
CA ASP A 210 -4.04 2.03 20.69
C ASP A 210 -4.16 0.88 19.68
N PHE A 211 -4.55 1.18 18.44
CA PHE A 211 -4.60 0.21 17.35
C PHE A 211 -3.23 -0.42 17.08
N LEU A 212 -2.19 0.41 16.90
CA LEU A 212 -0.83 -0.06 16.64
C LEU A 212 -0.24 -0.81 17.84
N GLN A 213 -0.52 -0.36 19.06
CA GLN A 213 -0.09 -1.05 20.28
C GLN A 213 -0.72 -2.44 20.37
N ARG A 214 -2.04 -2.56 20.19
CA ARG A 214 -2.73 -3.86 20.20
C ARG A 214 -2.15 -4.79 19.13
N LEU A 215 -1.95 -4.28 17.91
CA LEU A 215 -1.47 -5.07 16.78
C LEU A 215 -0.02 -5.53 16.93
N ASN A 216 0.85 -4.67 17.46
CA ASN A 216 2.27 -4.98 17.64
C ASN A 216 2.55 -5.85 18.88
N ASN A 217 1.65 -5.83 19.87
CA ASN A 217 1.71 -6.70 21.05
C ASN A 217 0.97 -8.04 20.82
N ALA A 218 0.24 -8.21 19.72
CA ALA A 218 -0.44 -9.45 19.40
C ALA A 218 0.57 -10.58 19.10
N PRO A 219 0.21 -11.84 19.32
CA PRO A 219 1.05 -12.98 18.95
C PRO A 219 1.49 -12.93 17.50
N ILE A 220 2.73 -13.35 17.25
CA ILE A 220 3.25 -13.50 15.89
C ILE A 220 2.59 -14.74 15.27
N PRO A 221 1.94 -14.63 14.10
CA PRO A 221 1.32 -15.78 13.45
C PRO A 221 2.41 -16.76 12.97
N ASP A 222 2.28 -18.03 13.28
CA ASP A 222 3.21 -19.08 12.88
C ASP A 222 2.79 -19.83 11.61
N LYS A 223 1.49 -19.74 11.24
CA LYS A 223 0.90 -20.43 10.07
C LYS A 223 0.85 -19.56 8.79
N VAL A 224 1.26 -18.30 8.87
CA VAL A 224 1.22 -17.34 7.77
C VAL A 224 2.62 -16.90 7.39
N GLN A 225 2.97 -17.07 6.12
CA GLN A 225 4.23 -16.55 5.60
C GLN A 225 4.09 -15.05 5.34
N LEU A 226 4.81 -14.23 6.10
CA LEU A 226 4.87 -12.79 5.88
C LEU A 226 6.07 -12.42 5.00
N THR A 227 5.82 -11.60 3.98
CA THR A 227 6.87 -10.85 3.25
C THR A 227 6.57 -9.36 3.34
N ASN A 228 7.47 -8.61 3.92
CA ASN A 228 7.39 -7.16 4.04
C ASN A 228 8.30 -6.50 3.00
N ILE A 229 7.72 -5.90 1.97
CA ILE A 229 8.41 -5.17 0.90
C ILE A 229 8.25 -3.68 1.17
N TYR A 230 9.36 -2.99 1.35
CA TYR A 230 9.36 -1.56 1.69
C TYR A 230 10.50 -0.82 0.99
N THR A 231 10.52 0.48 1.11
CA THR A 231 11.59 1.32 0.56
C THR A 231 12.18 2.23 1.62
N ASN A 232 13.50 2.41 1.59
CA ASN A 232 14.19 3.37 2.45
C ASN A 232 14.01 4.84 2.01
N LYS A 233 13.22 5.08 0.96
CA LYS A 233 12.86 6.40 0.44
C LYS A 233 11.34 6.62 0.44
N ASP A 234 10.65 5.92 1.33
CA ASP A 234 9.23 6.10 1.55
C ASP A 234 8.95 7.51 2.08
N ASN A 235 8.14 8.28 1.35
CA ASN A 235 7.80 9.64 1.71
C ASN A 235 6.50 9.75 2.54
N MET A 236 5.80 8.64 2.76
CA MET A 236 4.53 8.61 3.50
C MET A 236 4.64 7.88 4.84
N VAL A 237 5.52 6.89 4.96
CA VAL A 237 5.77 6.17 6.21
C VAL A 237 7.04 6.72 6.88
N LEU A 238 6.82 7.57 7.89
CA LEU A 238 7.89 8.31 8.55
C LEU A 238 7.88 8.12 10.08
N PRO A 239 9.02 7.83 10.70
CA PRO A 239 10.32 7.53 10.05
C PRO A 239 10.29 6.22 9.25
N ASN A 240 11.23 6.02 8.33
CA ASN A 240 11.22 4.79 7.50
C ASN A 240 11.38 3.49 8.30
N SER A 241 11.96 3.54 9.49
CA SER A 241 11.99 2.42 10.43
C SER A 241 10.60 1.89 10.81
N SER A 242 9.56 2.72 10.66
CA SER A 242 8.15 2.32 10.89
C SER A 242 7.65 1.27 9.89
N ASN A 243 8.33 1.06 8.76
CA ASN A 243 8.05 -0.03 7.83
C ASN A 243 8.56 -1.39 8.32
N HIS A 244 9.45 -1.43 9.29
CA HIS A 244 10.10 -2.67 9.70
C HIS A 244 9.19 -3.52 10.59
N LEU A 245 9.28 -4.84 10.41
CA LEU A 245 8.73 -5.82 11.33
C LEU A 245 9.86 -6.74 11.81
N PRO A 246 9.84 -7.15 13.09
CA PRO A 246 10.86 -8.04 13.63
C PRO A 246 10.69 -9.52 13.21
N TRP A 247 9.66 -9.81 12.43
CA TRP A 247 9.32 -11.16 11.96
C TRP A 247 8.95 -11.17 10.47
N GLY A 248 9.00 -12.34 9.86
CA GLY A 248 8.79 -12.52 8.42
C GLY A 248 10.03 -12.21 7.59
N THR A 249 9.87 -12.24 6.28
CA THR A 249 10.93 -11.90 5.31
C THR A 249 10.84 -10.42 4.95
N SER A 250 11.90 -9.66 5.14
CA SER A 250 11.98 -8.25 4.74
C SER A 250 12.73 -8.09 3.42
N VAL A 251 12.15 -7.31 2.50
CA VAL A 251 12.73 -6.95 1.19
C VAL A 251 12.78 -5.43 1.08
N GLU A 252 13.97 -4.87 1.23
CA GLU A 252 14.19 -3.44 1.06
C GLU A 252 14.45 -3.08 -0.40
N LEU A 253 13.69 -2.14 -0.92
CA LEU A 253 13.85 -1.57 -2.25
C LEU A 253 14.45 -0.16 -2.16
N ASN A 254 15.20 0.21 -3.17
CA ASN A 254 15.88 1.50 -3.20
C ASN A 254 15.30 2.42 -4.27
N ARG A 255 15.33 3.74 -4.04
CA ARG A 255 14.94 4.78 -5.00
C ARG A 255 13.50 4.66 -5.51
N ILE A 256 12.60 4.24 -4.66
CA ILE A 256 11.17 4.11 -4.95
C ILE A 256 10.42 4.90 -3.88
N GLY A 257 9.42 5.70 -4.27
CA GLY A 257 8.50 6.38 -3.34
C GLY A 257 7.35 5.46 -2.92
N HIS A 258 6.52 5.93 -2.02
CA HIS A 258 5.44 5.16 -1.41
C HIS A 258 4.41 4.62 -2.42
N THR A 259 3.83 5.50 -3.23
CA THR A 259 2.83 5.11 -4.24
C THR A 259 3.47 4.33 -5.39
N ALA A 260 4.71 4.68 -5.73
CA ALA A 260 5.45 3.99 -6.78
C ALA A 260 5.65 2.49 -6.49
N LEU A 261 5.60 2.04 -5.24
CA LEU A 261 5.71 0.62 -4.86
C LEU A 261 4.70 -0.28 -5.60
N ILE A 262 3.47 0.19 -5.88
CA ILE A 262 2.48 -0.63 -6.59
C ILE A 262 2.61 -0.60 -8.11
N TYR A 263 3.56 0.18 -8.65
CA TYR A 263 3.77 0.33 -10.10
C TYR A 263 5.13 -0.14 -10.59
N ARG A 264 6.13 -0.14 -9.71
CA ARG A 264 7.51 -0.44 -10.08
C ARG A 264 7.74 -1.95 -10.26
N LYS A 265 8.48 -2.28 -11.30
CA LYS A 265 8.80 -3.68 -11.63
C LYS A 265 9.56 -4.41 -10.52
N GLU A 266 10.38 -3.68 -9.77
CA GLU A 266 11.18 -4.21 -8.67
C GLU A 266 10.28 -4.77 -7.54
N SER A 267 9.25 -4.02 -7.13
CA SER A 267 8.30 -4.46 -6.12
C SER A 267 7.37 -5.57 -6.62
N ILE A 268 6.98 -5.50 -7.90
CA ILE A 268 6.19 -6.57 -8.54
C ILE A 268 7.00 -7.87 -8.59
N ALA A 269 8.28 -7.80 -8.98
CA ALA A 269 9.16 -8.97 -9.02
C ALA A 269 9.37 -9.57 -7.62
N ALA A 270 9.58 -8.72 -6.60
CA ALA A 270 9.69 -9.16 -5.22
C ALA A 270 8.41 -9.86 -4.72
N THR A 271 7.23 -9.30 -5.07
CA THR A 271 5.93 -9.92 -4.76
C THR A 271 5.76 -11.28 -5.43
N ILE A 272 6.09 -11.39 -6.72
CA ILE A 272 6.01 -12.66 -7.45
C ILE A 272 6.97 -13.70 -6.86
N SER A 273 8.17 -13.28 -6.48
CA SER A 273 9.13 -14.16 -5.81
C SER A 273 8.62 -14.66 -4.45
N ALA A 274 7.90 -13.81 -3.71
CA ALA A 274 7.28 -14.21 -2.44
C ALA A 274 6.14 -15.23 -2.65
N LEU A 275 5.28 -15.01 -3.66
CA LEU A 275 4.16 -15.91 -3.97
C LEU A 275 4.58 -17.31 -4.46
N LYS A 276 5.83 -17.49 -4.90
CA LYS A 276 6.37 -18.77 -5.41
C LYS A 276 7.06 -19.61 -4.32
N LYS A 277 7.18 -19.08 -3.13
CA LYS A 277 7.74 -19.80 -1.97
C LYS A 277 6.68 -20.64 -1.29
#